data_21bb219dbb2f9c755b88e95fb430d631
#
_entry.id   21bb219dbb2f9c755b88e95fb430d631
#
_cell.length_a   1.000
_cell.length_b   1.000
_cell.length_c   1.000
_cell.angle_alpha   90.00
_cell.angle_beta   90.00
_cell.angle_gamma   90.00
#
_symmetry.space_group_name_H-M   'P 1'
#
loop_
_entity.id
_entity.type
_entity.pdbx_description
1 polymer ?
#
loop_
_entity_poly.entity_id
_entity_poly.type
_entity_poly.pdbx_seq_one_letter_code
_entity_poly.pdbx_strand_id
1 'polypeptide(L)'
;MEFTFQPRFNDTDALGHINNASLATWFEEGRRPIFELFVPDLDPKKWNLIIARVEIDYLAQGYYQKTTTIKTKVEKIGTSSFVLMQEALQDQKVISRGKTFLVHFDYVAQKSLPIPEAIKEKLLLLLRE
;
A
#
# COMPACT_ATOMS: atom_id res chain seq x y z
N MET A 1 -1.17 -0.44 -10.39
CA MET A 1 -2.55 -0.24 -9.87
C MET A 1 -2.73 1.21 -9.45
N GLU A 2 -3.91 1.73 -9.67
CA GLU A 2 -4.22 3.11 -9.30
C GLU A 2 -5.53 3.17 -8.51
N PHE A 3 -5.56 4.10 -7.57
CA PHE A 3 -6.71 4.38 -6.72
C PHE A 3 -6.82 5.90 -6.61
N THR A 4 -7.93 6.47 -7.09
CA THR A 4 -8.14 7.92 -7.12
C THR A 4 -9.31 8.29 -6.20
N PHE A 5 -9.12 9.32 -5.40
CA PHE A 5 -10.11 9.73 -4.41
C PHE A 5 -9.98 11.22 -4.08
N GLN A 6 -11.00 11.73 -3.40
CA GLN A 6 -10.96 13.06 -2.84
C GLN A 6 -10.63 12.96 -1.34
N PRO A 7 -9.59 13.66 -0.86
CA PRO A 7 -9.29 13.67 0.57
C PRO A 7 -10.46 14.14 1.41
N ARG A 8 -10.57 13.62 2.62
CA ARG A 8 -11.62 14.01 3.56
C ARG A 8 -11.16 15.21 4.38
N PHE A 9 -12.12 15.93 4.93
CA PHE A 9 -11.81 17.11 5.76
C PHE A 9 -10.90 16.73 6.95
N ASN A 10 -11.09 15.56 7.55
CA ASN A 10 -10.26 15.11 8.66
C ASN A 10 -8.86 14.61 8.25
N ASP A 11 -8.55 14.61 6.96
CA ASP A 11 -7.18 14.36 6.48
C ASP A 11 -6.33 15.64 6.55
N THR A 12 -6.91 16.77 6.92
CA THR A 12 -6.21 18.05 6.95
C THR A 12 -5.61 18.35 8.33
N ASP A 13 -4.57 19.17 8.31
CA ASP A 13 -4.08 19.86 9.50
C ASP A 13 -4.77 21.22 9.64
N ALA A 14 -4.30 22.06 10.58
CA ALA A 14 -4.89 23.36 10.83
C ALA A 14 -4.70 24.37 9.68
N LEU A 15 -3.82 24.06 8.72
CA LEU A 15 -3.48 24.95 7.60
C LEU A 15 -4.09 24.51 6.27
N GLY A 16 -4.95 23.49 6.28
CA GLY A 16 -5.52 22.92 5.05
C GLY A 16 -4.60 21.99 4.30
N HIS A 17 -3.42 21.71 4.84
CA HIS A 17 -2.49 20.73 4.29
C HIS A 17 -2.86 19.32 4.75
N ILE A 18 -2.48 18.34 3.96
CA ILE A 18 -2.71 16.94 4.32
C ILE A 18 -1.83 16.57 5.50
N ASN A 19 -2.46 15.98 6.52
CA ASN A 19 -1.74 15.45 7.68
C ASN A 19 -0.86 14.29 7.26
N ASN A 20 0.38 14.26 7.74
CA ASN A 20 1.33 13.18 7.42
C ASN A 20 0.77 11.79 7.74
N ALA A 21 0.00 11.66 8.81
CA ALA A 21 -0.61 10.38 9.18
C ALA A 21 -1.60 9.88 8.14
N SER A 22 -2.25 10.77 7.41
CA SER A 22 -3.21 10.40 6.36
C SER A 22 -2.54 9.69 5.20
N LEU A 23 -1.29 10.02 4.89
CA LEU A 23 -0.54 9.36 3.81
C LEU A 23 -0.40 7.86 4.10
N ALA A 24 -0.12 7.48 5.34
CA ALA A 24 -0.03 6.07 5.72
C ALA A 24 -1.37 5.36 5.52
N THR A 25 -2.47 5.99 5.89
CA THR A 25 -3.82 5.45 5.70
C THR A 25 -4.15 5.29 4.22
N TRP A 26 -3.83 6.29 3.41
CA TRP A 26 -4.06 6.24 1.97
C TRP A 26 -3.25 5.14 1.28
N PHE A 27 -2.00 4.96 1.68
CA PHE A 27 -1.16 3.90 1.15
C PHE A 27 -1.71 2.53 1.52
N GLU A 28 -2.22 2.37 2.74
CA GLU A 28 -2.85 1.12 3.16
C GLU A 28 -4.06 0.80 2.29
N GLU A 29 -4.94 1.79 2.06
CA GLU A 29 -6.10 1.60 1.19
C GLU A 29 -5.67 1.26 -0.24
N GLY A 30 -4.60 1.86 -0.72
CA GLY A 30 -4.05 1.57 -2.04
C GLY A 30 -3.49 0.14 -2.18
N ARG A 31 -3.19 -0.51 -1.06
CA ARG A 31 -2.72 -1.90 -1.05
C ARG A 31 -3.86 -2.93 -1.06
N ARG A 32 -5.10 -2.48 -0.94
CA ARG A 32 -6.26 -3.38 -0.85
C ARG A 32 -6.32 -4.42 -1.96
N PRO A 33 -6.10 -4.11 -3.24
CA PRO A 33 -6.09 -5.14 -4.28
C PRO A 33 -5.04 -6.24 -4.05
N ILE A 34 -3.91 -5.90 -3.41
CA ILE A 34 -2.88 -6.87 -3.05
C ILE A 34 -3.41 -7.77 -1.92
N PHE A 35 -4.05 -7.19 -0.91
CA PHE A 35 -4.65 -7.97 0.18
C PHE A 35 -5.65 -8.99 -0.36
N GLU A 36 -6.44 -8.60 -1.36
CA GLU A 36 -7.44 -9.47 -1.97
C GLU A 36 -6.82 -10.65 -2.74
N LEU A 37 -5.57 -10.55 -3.19
CA LEU A 37 -4.86 -11.68 -3.78
C LEU A 37 -4.61 -12.78 -2.75
N PHE A 38 -4.33 -12.41 -1.51
CA PHE A 38 -4.01 -13.33 -0.42
C PHE A 38 -5.23 -13.76 0.38
N VAL A 39 -6.18 -12.84 0.56
CA VAL A 39 -7.41 -13.07 1.32
C VAL A 39 -8.58 -12.48 0.51
N PRO A 40 -9.13 -13.25 -0.45
CA PRO A 40 -10.11 -12.71 -1.42
C PRO A 40 -11.33 -12.03 -0.80
N ASP A 41 -11.81 -12.48 0.35
CA ASP A 41 -12.95 -11.89 1.04
C ASP A 41 -12.54 -10.88 2.11
N LEU A 42 -11.24 -10.62 2.26
CA LEU A 42 -10.67 -9.73 3.28
C LEU A 42 -11.09 -10.07 4.71
N ASP A 43 -11.41 -11.32 4.98
CA ASP A 43 -11.82 -11.77 6.30
C ASP A 43 -10.63 -11.72 7.27
N PRO A 44 -10.69 -10.92 8.35
CA PRO A 44 -9.61 -10.83 9.33
C PRO A 44 -9.24 -12.17 9.97
N LYS A 45 -10.17 -13.11 10.05
CA LYS A 45 -9.92 -14.43 10.62
C LYS A 45 -9.03 -15.29 9.73
N LYS A 46 -8.94 -14.95 8.45
CA LYS A 46 -8.12 -15.68 7.47
C LYS A 46 -6.85 -14.91 7.12
N TRP A 47 -6.55 -13.82 7.85
CA TRP A 47 -5.45 -12.93 7.52
C TRP A 47 -4.11 -13.66 7.55
N ASN A 48 -3.30 -13.45 6.53
CA ASN A 48 -2.05 -14.17 6.31
C ASN A 48 -0.93 -13.27 5.80
N LEU A 49 -1.03 -11.98 6.08
CA LEU A 49 0.01 -11.01 5.75
C LEU A 49 0.41 -10.24 6.99
N ILE A 50 1.69 -9.94 7.10
CA ILE A 50 2.20 -9.06 8.14
C ILE A 50 3.05 -7.97 7.48
N ILE A 51 2.92 -6.74 7.97
CA ILE A 51 3.77 -5.65 7.54
C ILE A 51 4.99 -5.62 8.44
N ALA A 52 6.16 -5.88 7.86
CA ALA A 52 7.42 -5.92 8.60
C ALA A 52 8.06 -4.53 8.70
N ARG A 53 7.86 -3.68 7.69
CA ARG A 53 8.49 -2.36 7.63
C ARG A 53 7.72 -1.45 6.67
N VAL A 54 7.67 -0.16 7.02
CA VAL A 54 7.12 0.87 6.15
C VAL A 54 8.11 2.04 6.14
N GLU A 55 8.41 2.55 4.94
CA GLU A 55 9.17 3.78 4.75
C GLU A 55 8.27 4.75 4.01
N ILE A 56 8.19 5.99 4.49
CA ILE A 56 7.40 7.04 3.83
C ILE A 56 8.25 8.30 3.74
N ASP A 57 8.38 8.83 2.52
CA ASP A 57 9.03 10.10 2.27
C ASP A 57 7.95 11.14 1.98
N TYR A 58 8.02 12.28 2.63
CA TYR A 58 7.13 13.41 2.42
C TYR A 58 7.87 14.41 1.54
N LEU A 59 7.50 14.45 0.27
CA LEU A 59 8.26 15.16 -0.76
C LEU A 59 7.73 16.57 -1.06
N ALA A 60 6.44 16.79 -0.82
CA ALA A 60 5.78 18.07 -1.06
C ALA A 60 4.53 18.19 -0.22
N GLN A 61 4.00 19.40 -0.07
CA GLN A 61 2.73 19.62 0.61
C GLN A 61 1.58 19.06 -0.22
N GLY A 62 0.66 18.36 0.46
CA GLY A 62 -0.60 17.94 -0.12
C GLY A 62 -1.75 18.81 0.36
N TYR A 63 -2.83 18.89 -0.43
CA TYR A 63 -3.99 19.74 -0.13
C TYR A 63 -5.26 18.93 -0.19
N TYR A 64 -6.17 19.14 0.78
CA TYR A 64 -7.38 18.32 0.85
C TYR A 64 -8.37 18.59 -0.30
N GLN A 65 -8.26 19.75 -0.94
CA GLN A 65 -9.14 20.12 -2.05
C GLN A 65 -8.74 19.50 -3.39
N LYS A 66 -7.59 18.86 -3.44
CA LYS A 66 -7.06 18.27 -4.68
C LYS A 66 -7.33 16.79 -4.76
N THR A 67 -7.86 16.35 -5.88
CA THR A 67 -8.01 14.93 -6.19
C THR A 67 -6.65 14.25 -6.09
N THR A 68 -6.62 13.10 -5.41
CA THR A 68 -5.39 12.39 -5.10
C THR A 68 -5.41 11.01 -5.73
N THR A 69 -4.30 10.61 -6.31
CA THR A 69 -4.11 9.28 -6.89
C THR A 69 -3.01 8.55 -6.15
N ILE A 70 -3.29 7.32 -5.71
CA ILE A 70 -2.27 6.42 -5.17
C ILE A 70 -1.94 5.41 -6.25
N LYS A 71 -0.68 5.38 -6.66
CA LYS A 71 -0.14 4.37 -7.59
C LYS A 71 0.61 3.33 -6.78
N THR A 72 0.35 2.07 -7.04
CA THR A 72 0.99 0.95 -6.36
C THR A 72 1.57 -0.01 -7.38
N LYS A 73 2.82 -0.40 -7.17
CA LYS A 73 3.46 -1.45 -7.96
C LYS A 73 4.29 -2.36 -7.06
N VAL A 74 4.57 -3.56 -7.55
CA VAL A 74 5.47 -4.49 -6.86
C VAL A 74 6.89 -4.14 -7.26
N GLU A 75 7.75 -3.94 -6.28
CA GLU A 75 9.17 -3.62 -6.53
C GLU A 75 10.02 -4.88 -6.52
N LYS A 76 9.75 -5.81 -5.62
CA LYS A 76 10.57 -7.00 -5.42
C LYS A 76 9.72 -8.14 -4.85
N ILE A 77 10.03 -9.37 -5.24
CA ILE A 77 9.36 -10.58 -4.74
C ILE A 77 10.43 -11.55 -4.26
N GLY A 78 10.31 -11.99 -2.99
CA GLY A 78 11.13 -13.04 -2.41
C GLY A 78 10.36 -14.34 -2.26
N THR A 79 10.85 -15.25 -1.45
CA THR A 79 10.20 -16.54 -1.19
C THR A 79 8.94 -16.38 -0.35
N SER A 80 9.02 -15.64 0.75
CA SER A 80 7.92 -15.42 1.70
C SER A 80 7.54 -13.95 1.81
N SER A 81 8.29 -13.06 1.18
CA SER A 81 8.12 -11.62 1.33
C SER A 81 8.11 -10.92 -0.03
N PHE A 82 7.57 -9.72 -0.05
CA PHE A 82 7.59 -8.87 -1.22
C PHE A 82 7.56 -7.41 -0.79
N VAL A 83 7.95 -6.54 -1.71
CA VAL A 83 8.04 -5.11 -1.46
C VAL A 83 7.13 -4.38 -2.43
N LEU A 84 6.29 -3.51 -1.90
CA LEU A 84 5.45 -2.61 -2.68
C LEU A 84 6.03 -1.21 -2.66
N MET A 85 5.99 -0.56 -3.81
CA MET A 85 6.33 0.84 -3.97
C MET A 85 5.04 1.60 -4.28
N GLN A 86 4.80 2.69 -3.56
CA GLN A 86 3.60 3.51 -3.74
C GLN A 86 3.96 4.99 -3.88
N GLU A 87 3.15 5.69 -4.66
CA GLU A 87 3.26 7.14 -4.81
C GLU A 87 1.90 7.77 -4.64
N ALA A 88 1.86 8.89 -3.93
CA ALA A 88 0.67 9.74 -3.83
C ALA A 88 0.89 10.95 -4.73
N LEU A 89 -0.07 11.22 -5.62
CA LEU A 89 0.03 12.29 -6.60
C LEU A 89 -1.15 13.25 -6.48
N GLN A 90 -0.86 14.54 -6.58
CA GLN A 90 -1.85 15.60 -6.75
C GLN A 90 -1.36 16.49 -7.90
N ASP A 91 -2.25 16.81 -8.86
CA ASP A 91 -1.89 17.57 -10.06
C ASP A 91 -0.66 16.98 -10.76
N GLN A 92 -0.61 15.64 -10.86
CA GLN A 92 0.48 14.89 -11.50
C GLN A 92 1.85 15.07 -10.83
N LYS A 93 1.87 15.66 -9.63
CA LYS A 93 3.08 15.82 -8.84
C LYS A 93 3.11 14.80 -7.72
N VAL A 94 4.23 14.13 -7.52
CA VAL A 94 4.42 13.19 -6.41
C VAL A 94 4.60 13.99 -5.11
N ILE A 95 3.64 13.85 -4.19
CA ILE A 95 3.71 14.53 -2.89
C ILE A 95 4.29 13.61 -1.81
N SER A 96 4.22 12.30 -2.01
CA SER A 96 4.77 11.33 -1.06
C SER A 96 5.08 10.02 -1.79
N ARG A 97 6.07 9.31 -1.28
CA ARG A 97 6.46 7.99 -1.79
C ARG A 97 6.57 7.04 -0.61
N GLY A 98 5.98 5.86 -0.75
CA GLY A 98 6.00 4.84 0.29
C GLY A 98 6.59 3.54 -0.22
N LYS A 99 7.23 2.81 0.70
CA LYS A 99 7.74 1.47 0.44
C LYS A 99 7.29 0.60 1.61
N THR A 100 6.64 -0.52 1.30
CA THR A 100 6.09 -1.42 2.31
C THR A 100 6.64 -2.82 2.11
N PHE A 101 7.15 -3.39 3.19
CA PHE A 101 7.72 -4.74 3.21
C PHE A 101 6.70 -5.68 3.85
N LEU A 102 6.17 -6.62 3.08
CA LEU A 102 5.13 -7.54 3.53
C LEU A 102 5.66 -8.97 3.54
N VAL A 103 5.14 -9.76 4.47
CA VAL A 103 5.52 -11.17 4.62
C VAL A 103 4.24 -12.00 4.64
N HIS A 104 4.22 -13.08 3.86
CA HIS A 104 3.19 -14.11 3.94
C HIS A 104 3.42 -14.89 5.23
N PHE A 105 2.42 -14.92 6.11
CA PHE A 105 2.62 -15.32 7.50
C PHE A 105 1.47 -16.15 8.03
N ASP A 106 1.80 -17.20 8.79
CA ASP A 106 0.84 -18.04 9.49
C ASP A 106 0.76 -17.58 10.95
N TYR A 107 -0.36 -16.95 11.30
CA TYR A 107 -0.57 -16.41 12.65
C TYR A 107 -0.78 -17.50 13.71
N VAL A 108 -1.18 -18.70 13.30
CA VAL A 108 -1.32 -19.84 14.23
C VAL A 108 0.04 -20.41 14.56
N ALA A 109 0.82 -20.75 13.54
CA ALA A 109 2.17 -21.31 13.71
C ALA A 109 3.22 -20.25 14.06
N GLN A 110 2.88 -18.95 13.92
CA GLN A 110 3.78 -17.82 14.18
C GLN A 110 5.07 -17.90 13.37
N LYS A 111 4.93 -18.16 12.08
CA LYS A 111 6.08 -18.24 11.16
C LYS A 111 5.70 -17.82 9.76
N SER A 112 6.72 -17.43 8.97
CA SER A 112 6.53 -17.09 7.56
C SER A 112 6.21 -18.34 6.74
N LEU A 113 5.50 -18.11 5.63
CA LEU A 113 5.13 -19.13 4.67
C LEU A 113 5.61 -18.73 3.28
N PRO A 114 5.98 -19.68 2.42
CA PRO A 114 6.24 -19.37 1.01
C PRO A 114 4.98 -18.79 0.36
N ILE A 115 5.17 -17.79 -0.51
CA ILE A 115 4.06 -17.23 -1.28
C ILE A 115 3.58 -18.29 -2.26
N PRO A 116 2.26 -18.60 -2.29
CA PRO A 116 1.72 -19.57 -3.25
C PRO A 116 2.04 -19.15 -4.69
N GLU A 117 2.36 -20.12 -5.54
CA GLU A 117 2.78 -19.86 -6.90
C GLU A 117 1.75 -19.07 -7.71
N ALA A 118 0.47 -19.37 -7.55
CA ALA A 118 -0.60 -18.65 -8.23
C ALA A 118 -0.65 -17.18 -7.86
N ILE A 119 -0.39 -16.84 -6.60
CA ILE A 119 -0.32 -15.45 -6.13
C ILE A 119 0.96 -14.79 -6.64
N LYS A 120 2.07 -15.52 -6.60
CA LYS A 120 3.35 -15.01 -7.09
C LYS A 120 3.30 -14.61 -8.56
N GLU A 121 2.60 -15.38 -9.38
CA GLU A 121 2.40 -15.05 -10.79
C GLU A 121 1.66 -13.72 -10.96
N LYS A 122 0.63 -13.48 -10.14
CA LYS A 122 -0.12 -12.22 -10.17
C LYS A 122 0.74 -11.04 -9.71
N LEU A 123 1.57 -11.24 -8.68
CA LEU A 123 2.51 -10.21 -8.23
C LEU A 123 3.55 -9.89 -9.31
N LEU A 124 4.01 -10.91 -10.05
CA LEU A 124 4.97 -10.71 -11.14
C LEU A 124 4.40 -9.81 -12.25
N LEU A 125 3.10 -9.90 -12.53
CA LEU A 125 2.45 -9.01 -13.49
C LEU A 125 2.51 -7.55 -13.04
N LEU A 126 2.39 -7.31 -11.74
CA LEU A 126 2.46 -5.96 -11.17
C LEU A 126 3.89 -5.44 -11.06
N LEU A 127 4.87 -6.33 -11.05
CA LEU A 127 6.29 -5.97 -11.07
C LEU A 127 6.66 -5.32 -12.40
N ARG A 128 5.99 -5.73 -13.49
CA ARG A 128 6.29 -5.28 -14.86
C ARG A 128 5.58 -3.98 -15.25
N GLU A 129 4.67 -3.54 -14.43
CA GLU A 129 4.04 -2.23 -14.62
C GLU A 129 5.06 -1.11 -14.33
#